data_ba5da207a1d8e2919485918f6402569d
#
_entry.id   ba5da207a1d8e2919485918f6402569d
#
_cell.length_a   1.000
_cell.length_b   1.000
_cell.length_c   1.000
_cell.angle_alpha   90.00
_cell.angle_beta   90.00
_cell.angle_gamma   90.00
#
_symmetry.space_group_name_H-M   'P 1'
#
loop_
_entity.id
_entity.type
_entity.pdbx_description
1 polymer ?
#
loop_
_entity_poly.entity_id
_entity_poly.type
_entity_poly.pdbx_seq_one_letter_code
_entity_poly.pdbx_strand_id
1 'polypeptide(L)'
;VKQSSSSSNVTQSSSSIVKGEYFNPSLSYSEFEDDRNHRVYKYLTIAGENQKGERASVTVMAENLNIGEMIDGTLNQSNESKIEKYCYNNDTAICLTYGGLYQWAEMMGFNDSCNTKSCGHLIQEKHRGICPDGWRLLTYDDIYVIVHADGNKNGVSDLRATFFGGLNYSGYTLIGAGLRKNGEFNGLNTSTYWFYPIENAQYAYRAKSNSMWKDDDKPGIDMANQDKSSGVSVRCVMVE
;
A
#
# COMPACT_ATOMS: atom_id res chain seq x y z
N VAL A 1 -42.63 -36.93 23.39
CA VAL A 1 -41.70 -35.88 23.74
C VAL A 1 -40.76 -35.71 22.60
N LYS A 2 -40.95 -34.63 21.79
CA LYS A 2 -40.01 -34.25 20.69
C LYS A 2 -39.09 -33.20 21.27
N GLN A 3 -37.80 -33.51 21.31
CA GLN A 3 -36.75 -32.52 21.56
C GLN A 3 -36.43 -31.78 20.25
N SER A 4 -36.65 -30.47 20.24
CA SER A 4 -36.20 -29.57 19.23
C SER A 4 -34.79 -29.06 19.57
N SER A 5 -33.81 -29.41 18.75
CA SER A 5 -32.47 -28.84 18.84
C SER A 5 -32.44 -27.51 18.07
N SER A 6 -32.31 -26.41 18.81
CA SER A 6 -32.02 -25.09 18.22
C SER A 6 -30.52 -24.95 17.98
N SER A 7 -30.12 -24.92 16.70
CA SER A 7 -28.79 -24.51 16.30
C SER A 7 -28.70 -22.99 16.35
N SER A 8 -27.95 -22.46 17.30
CA SER A 8 -27.59 -21.05 17.34
C SER A 8 -26.53 -20.75 16.26
N ASN A 9 -26.93 -20.08 15.20
CA ASN A 9 -25.99 -19.45 14.27
C ASN A 9 -25.26 -18.32 15.02
N VAL A 10 -24.00 -18.56 15.35
CA VAL A 10 -23.09 -17.51 15.77
C VAL A 10 -22.71 -16.72 14.52
N THR A 11 -23.36 -15.61 14.30
CA THR A 11 -22.93 -14.58 13.36
C THR A 11 -21.63 -13.98 13.91
N GLN A 12 -20.50 -14.32 13.31
CA GLN A 12 -19.24 -13.62 13.54
C GLN A 12 -19.41 -12.18 13.06
N SER A 13 -19.60 -11.25 14.00
CA SER A 13 -19.56 -9.82 13.72
C SER A 13 -18.11 -9.48 13.34
N SER A 14 -17.89 -9.15 12.08
CA SER A 14 -16.67 -8.49 11.65
C SER A 14 -16.62 -7.12 12.35
N SER A 15 -15.79 -6.98 13.37
CA SER A 15 -15.51 -5.69 13.97
C SER A 15 -14.89 -4.79 12.90
N SER A 16 -15.64 -3.80 12.45
CA SER A 16 -15.10 -2.75 11.56
C SER A 16 -14.02 -1.99 12.32
N ILE A 17 -12.79 -2.04 11.83
CA ILE A 17 -11.68 -1.26 12.39
C ILE A 17 -12.02 0.22 12.19
N VAL A 18 -12.11 0.97 13.29
CA VAL A 18 -12.39 2.40 13.22
C VAL A 18 -11.15 3.13 12.71
N LYS A 19 -11.33 3.97 11.69
CA LYS A 19 -10.22 4.78 11.15
C LYS A 19 -9.61 5.62 12.29
N GLY A 20 -8.33 5.43 12.56
CA GLY A 20 -7.60 6.11 13.63
C GLY A 20 -7.07 5.20 14.73
N GLU A 21 -7.69 4.05 14.97
CA GLU A 21 -7.23 3.12 16.04
C GLU A 21 -5.95 2.37 15.69
N TYR A 22 -5.53 2.38 14.42
CA TYR A 22 -4.35 1.66 13.95
C TYR A 22 -3.06 2.48 13.92
N PHE A 23 -3.13 3.79 14.14
CA PHE A 23 -1.92 4.63 14.27
C PHE A 23 -1.24 4.40 15.62
N ASN A 24 0.08 4.63 15.65
CA ASN A 24 0.80 4.59 16.91
C ASN A 24 0.44 5.83 17.75
N PRO A 25 -0.24 5.69 18.91
CA PRO A 25 -0.70 6.84 19.69
C PRO A 25 0.44 7.60 20.39
N SER A 26 1.65 7.03 20.41
CA SER A 26 2.83 7.67 21.01
C SER A 26 3.58 8.57 20.02
N LEU A 27 3.15 8.61 18.76
CA LEU A 27 3.78 9.41 17.70
C LEU A 27 2.85 10.51 17.23
N SER A 28 3.45 11.63 16.81
CA SER A 28 2.71 12.73 16.21
C SER A 28 2.67 12.56 14.70
N TYR A 29 1.47 12.60 14.13
CA TYR A 29 1.24 12.59 12.70
C TYR A 29 0.78 13.98 12.26
N SER A 30 1.36 14.48 11.17
CA SER A 30 0.82 15.60 10.43
C SER A 30 -0.32 15.16 9.50
N GLU A 31 -1.10 16.09 9.02
CA GLU A 31 -2.20 15.81 8.09
C GLU A 31 -2.10 16.71 6.87
N PHE A 32 -2.53 16.22 5.71
CA PHE A 32 -2.77 17.02 4.51
C PHE A 32 -4.06 16.54 3.83
N GLU A 33 -4.73 17.45 3.16
CA GLU A 33 -5.91 17.16 2.35
C GLU A 33 -5.49 17.02 0.89
N ASP A 34 -5.93 15.94 0.22
CA ASP A 34 -5.78 15.78 -1.22
C ASP A 34 -6.90 16.54 -1.93
N ASP A 35 -6.57 17.65 -2.56
CA ASP A 35 -7.51 18.55 -3.24
C ASP A 35 -8.36 17.86 -4.32
N ARG A 36 -7.91 16.72 -4.80
CA ARG A 36 -8.60 15.95 -5.86
C ARG A 36 -9.87 15.24 -5.37
N ASN A 37 -9.92 14.87 -4.09
CA ASN A 37 -11.07 14.17 -3.50
C ASN A 37 -11.39 14.55 -2.05
N HIS A 38 -10.75 15.60 -1.54
CA HIS A 38 -10.92 16.12 -0.18
C HIS A 38 -10.67 15.10 0.94
N ARG A 39 -9.88 14.06 0.64
CA ARG A 39 -9.48 13.08 1.63
C ARG A 39 -8.28 13.59 2.42
N VAL A 40 -8.41 13.57 3.73
CA VAL A 40 -7.30 13.87 4.65
C VAL A 40 -6.49 12.60 4.89
N TYR A 41 -5.17 12.71 4.73
CA TYR A 41 -4.19 11.66 4.99
C TYR A 41 -3.24 12.05 6.10
N LYS A 42 -2.92 11.09 6.96
CA LYS A 42 -1.83 11.24 7.93
C LYS A 42 -0.49 10.93 7.29
N TYR A 43 0.52 11.70 7.71
CA TYR A 43 1.91 11.48 7.30
C TYR A 43 2.87 11.81 8.44
N LEU A 44 4.12 11.35 8.34
CA LEU A 44 5.17 11.68 9.29
C LEU A 44 6.53 11.60 8.61
N THR A 45 7.54 12.22 9.25
CA THR A 45 8.95 12.07 8.86
C THR A 45 9.58 10.95 9.70
N ILE A 46 10.15 9.97 9.03
CA ILE A 46 10.84 8.84 9.63
C ILE A 46 12.34 9.00 9.34
N ALA A 47 13.14 9.09 10.40
CA ALA A 47 14.61 9.12 10.31
C ALA A 47 15.19 7.73 10.52
N GLY A 48 16.27 7.42 9.81
CA GLY A 48 16.92 6.12 9.86
C GLY A 48 18.22 6.11 9.08
N GLU A 49 18.61 4.95 8.57
CA GLU A 49 19.81 4.76 7.76
C GLU A 49 19.46 4.31 6.33
N ASN A 50 20.17 4.86 5.34
CA ASN A 50 20.08 4.43 3.96
C ASN A 50 20.91 3.16 3.70
N GLN A 51 20.88 2.62 2.47
CA GLN A 51 21.61 1.41 2.08
C GLN A 51 23.15 1.53 2.22
N LYS A 52 23.67 2.74 2.40
CA LYS A 52 25.12 2.99 2.63
C LYS A 52 25.47 3.12 4.11
N GLY A 53 24.49 3.01 5.02
CA GLY A 53 24.68 3.26 6.45
C GLY A 53 24.77 4.76 6.80
N GLU A 54 24.33 5.64 5.91
CA GLU A 54 24.31 7.09 6.14
C GLU A 54 22.94 7.51 6.71
N ARG A 55 22.95 8.57 7.53
CA ARG A 55 21.71 9.16 8.06
C ARG A 55 20.83 9.67 6.91
N ALA A 56 19.57 9.30 6.97
CA ALA A 56 18.56 9.71 6.01
C ALA A 56 17.21 9.89 6.70
N SER A 57 16.28 10.60 6.03
CA SER A 57 14.90 10.73 6.48
C SER A 57 13.95 10.66 5.29
N VAL A 58 12.74 10.21 5.57
CA VAL A 58 11.67 10.08 4.57
C VAL A 58 10.37 10.64 5.16
N THR A 59 9.79 11.64 4.53
CA THR A 59 8.44 12.12 4.87
C THR A 59 7.42 11.34 4.05
N VAL A 60 6.66 10.46 4.69
CA VAL A 60 5.82 9.45 4.02
C VAL A 60 4.41 9.40 4.58
N MET A 61 3.44 9.09 3.71
CA MET A 61 2.07 8.79 4.13
C MET A 61 2.05 7.59 5.09
N ALA A 62 1.29 7.72 6.18
CA ALA A 62 0.99 6.62 7.11
C ALA A 62 -0.25 5.82 6.68
N GLU A 63 -0.89 6.23 5.59
CA GLU A 63 -2.07 5.59 5.00
C GLU A 63 -1.82 5.21 3.53
N ASN A 64 -2.52 4.20 3.05
CA ASN A 64 -2.53 3.88 1.62
C ASN A 64 -3.38 4.90 0.86
N LEU A 65 -2.92 5.29 -0.33
CA LEU A 65 -3.62 6.20 -1.22
C LEU A 65 -5.01 5.64 -1.60
N ASN A 66 -6.02 6.51 -1.67
CA ASN A 66 -7.39 6.15 -2.06
C ASN A 66 -7.97 7.24 -2.97
N ILE A 67 -7.46 7.31 -4.20
CA ILE A 67 -7.87 8.28 -5.21
C ILE A 67 -8.53 7.56 -6.40
N GLY A 68 -9.39 8.23 -7.12
CA GLY A 68 -10.01 7.74 -8.35
C GLY A 68 -11.35 7.02 -8.15
N GLU A 69 -11.95 6.61 -9.26
CA GLU A 69 -13.23 5.91 -9.29
C GLU A 69 -13.03 4.40 -9.12
N MET A 70 -13.95 3.76 -8.39
CA MET A 70 -13.91 2.31 -8.25
C MET A 70 -14.41 1.64 -9.52
N ILE A 71 -13.67 0.64 -9.99
CA ILE A 71 -14.09 -0.29 -11.03
C ILE A 71 -14.20 -1.71 -10.47
N ASP A 72 -14.94 -2.58 -11.15
CA ASP A 72 -15.06 -3.99 -10.78
C ASP A 72 -13.71 -4.72 -10.87
N GLY A 73 -13.41 -5.58 -9.91
CA GLY A 73 -12.17 -6.33 -9.85
C GLY A 73 -11.90 -7.26 -11.02
N THR A 74 -12.91 -7.62 -11.83
CA THR A 74 -12.73 -8.43 -13.04
C THR A 74 -12.22 -7.64 -14.23
N LEU A 75 -12.33 -6.29 -14.21
CA LEU A 75 -11.87 -5.39 -15.26
C LEU A 75 -10.40 -4.98 -15.05
N ASN A 76 -9.75 -4.50 -16.10
CA ASN A 76 -8.47 -3.81 -16.00
C ASN A 76 -8.69 -2.28 -15.92
N GLN A 77 -7.79 -1.61 -15.21
CA GLN A 77 -7.72 -0.15 -15.19
C GLN A 77 -7.19 0.32 -16.54
N SER A 78 -8.05 0.91 -17.36
CA SER A 78 -7.74 1.25 -18.76
C SER A 78 -8.34 2.58 -19.22
N ASN A 79 -8.97 3.34 -18.32
CA ASN A 79 -9.54 4.62 -18.67
C ASN A 79 -8.51 5.74 -18.51
N GLU A 80 -7.89 6.15 -19.60
CA GLU A 80 -6.84 7.18 -19.63
C GLU A 80 -7.33 8.60 -19.22
N SER A 81 -8.64 8.82 -19.11
CA SER A 81 -9.17 10.14 -18.78
C SER A 81 -9.38 10.38 -17.28
N LYS A 82 -9.25 9.34 -16.47
CA LYS A 82 -9.46 9.39 -15.01
C LYS A 82 -8.65 8.33 -14.30
N ILE A 83 -8.37 8.54 -13.03
CA ILE A 83 -7.76 7.53 -12.18
C ILE A 83 -8.82 6.50 -11.80
N GLU A 84 -8.51 5.22 -12.02
CA GLU A 84 -9.32 4.08 -11.62
C GLU A 84 -8.68 3.35 -10.43
N LYS A 85 -9.50 2.72 -9.60
CA LYS A 85 -9.03 1.90 -8.49
C LYS A 85 -9.88 0.66 -8.32
N TYR A 86 -9.32 -0.35 -7.70
CA TYR A 86 -10.11 -1.43 -7.11
C TYR A 86 -10.30 -1.15 -5.62
N CYS A 87 -11.48 -1.47 -5.11
CA CYS A 87 -11.69 -1.66 -3.68
C CYS A 87 -11.81 -3.16 -3.40
N TYR A 88 -11.14 -3.65 -2.37
CA TYR A 88 -11.13 -5.08 -2.06
C TYR A 88 -12.57 -5.64 -2.01
N ASN A 89 -12.81 -6.79 -2.66
CA ASN A 89 -14.14 -7.41 -2.85
C ASN A 89 -15.19 -6.50 -3.52
N ASN A 90 -14.77 -5.51 -4.31
CA ASN A 90 -15.67 -4.52 -4.91
C ASN A 90 -16.50 -3.73 -3.87
N ASP A 91 -15.97 -3.54 -2.65
CA ASP A 91 -16.61 -2.83 -1.57
C ASP A 91 -15.90 -1.49 -1.28
N THR A 92 -16.58 -0.39 -1.56
CA THR A 92 -16.06 0.96 -1.33
C THR A 92 -15.80 1.25 0.15
N ALA A 93 -16.53 0.61 1.08
CA ALA A 93 -16.31 0.78 2.51
C ALA A 93 -14.93 0.24 2.93
N ILE A 94 -14.45 -0.83 2.30
CA ILE A 94 -13.11 -1.37 2.55
C ILE A 94 -12.03 -0.38 2.12
N CYS A 95 -12.21 0.33 1.00
CA CYS A 95 -11.28 1.37 0.56
C CYS A 95 -11.13 2.53 1.55
N LEU A 96 -12.13 2.79 2.41
CA LEU A 96 -12.02 3.84 3.42
C LEU A 96 -10.93 3.54 4.45
N THR A 97 -10.73 2.27 4.78
CA THR A 97 -9.70 1.82 5.74
C THR A 97 -8.41 1.41 5.05
N TYR A 98 -8.50 0.60 3.98
CA TYR A 98 -7.33 -0.06 3.38
C TYR A 98 -6.73 0.67 2.19
N GLY A 99 -7.38 1.71 1.69
CA GLY A 99 -6.97 2.41 0.47
C GLY A 99 -7.41 1.69 -0.81
N GLY A 100 -7.08 2.29 -1.95
CA GLY A 100 -7.27 1.69 -3.26
C GLY A 100 -6.16 0.69 -3.61
N LEU A 101 -6.48 -0.21 -4.55
CA LEU A 101 -5.51 -1.10 -5.18
C LEU A 101 -5.37 -0.68 -6.66
N TYR A 102 -4.14 -0.58 -7.13
CA TYR A 102 -3.82 -0.02 -8.45
C TYR A 102 -2.90 -0.95 -9.22
N GLN A 103 -3.18 -1.12 -10.52
CA GLN A 103 -2.23 -1.75 -11.45
C GLN A 103 -1.00 -0.85 -11.60
N TRP A 104 0.12 -1.42 -12.05
CA TRP A 104 1.37 -0.66 -12.14
C TRP A 104 1.29 0.54 -13.10
N ALA A 105 0.69 0.38 -14.28
CA ALA A 105 0.53 1.46 -15.23
C ALA A 105 -0.33 2.60 -14.66
N GLU A 106 -1.45 2.26 -14.00
CA GLU A 106 -2.30 3.22 -13.31
C GLU A 106 -1.53 3.98 -12.22
N MET A 107 -0.83 3.25 -11.33
CA MET A 107 0.01 3.85 -10.30
C MET A 107 1.03 4.82 -10.89
N MET A 108 1.63 4.46 -12.02
CA MET A 108 2.63 5.28 -12.71
C MET A 108 2.02 6.47 -13.48
N GLY A 109 0.70 6.53 -13.68
CA GLY A 109 0.07 7.51 -14.56
C GLY A 109 0.43 7.30 -16.04
N PHE A 110 0.64 6.05 -16.44
CA PHE A 110 0.94 5.63 -17.79
C PHE A 110 -0.26 4.98 -18.46
N ASN A 111 -0.22 4.92 -19.80
CA ASN A 111 -1.20 4.15 -20.57
C ASN A 111 -1.23 2.68 -20.11
N ASP A 112 -2.41 2.07 -20.07
CA ASP A 112 -2.65 0.69 -19.60
C ASP A 112 -1.80 -0.36 -20.34
N SER A 113 -1.43 -0.11 -21.60
CA SER A 113 -0.53 -0.97 -22.36
C SER A 113 0.84 -1.16 -21.69
N CYS A 114 1.25 -0.24 -20.81
CA CYS A 114 2.46 -0.36 -20.00
C CYS A 114 2.39 -1.50 -18.96
N ASN A 115 1.22 -2.09 -18.72
CA ASN A 115 1.12 -3.32 -17.93
C ASN A 115 1.65 -4.55 -18.68
N THR A 116 1.76 -4.50 -20.00
CA THR A 116 2.24 -5.61 -20.84
C THR A 116 3.51 -5.30 -21.62
N LYS A 117 3.74 -4.01 -21.90
CA LYS A 117 4.90 -3.50 -22.66
C LYS A 117 5.90 -2.81 -21.73
N SER A 118 7.14 -2.65 -22.19
CA SER A 118 8.12 -1.84 -21.47
C SER A 118 7.83 -0.34 -21.68
N CYS A 119 7.77 0.36 -20.55
CA CYS A 119 7.61 1.81 -20.48
C CYS A 119 8.67 2.44 -19.54
N GLY A 120 9.73 1.72 -19.23
CA GLY A 120 10.77 2.18 -18.31
C GLY A 120 11.42 3.51 -18.72
N HIS A 121 11.45 3.81 -20.02
CA HIS A 121 11.97 5.07 -20.55
C HIS A 121 11.11 6.31 -20.18
N LEU A 122 9.88 6.11 -19.69
CA LEU A 122 8.99 7.17 -19.21
C LEU A 122 9.18 7.47 -17.72
N ILE A 123 9.88 6.61 -16.99
CA ILE A 123 10.08 6.76 -15.54
C ILE A 123 11.03 7.93 -15.29
N GLN A 124 10.60 8.85 -14.45
CA GLN A 124 11.37 10.02 -14.03
C GLN A 124 12.04 9.76 -12.68
N GLU A 125 13.10 10.50 -12.34
CA GLU A 125 13.83 10.37 -11.08
C GLU A 125 12.88 10.57 -9.88
N LYS A 126 12.13 11.50 -9.74
CA LYS A 126 11.13 11.68 -8.66
C LYS A 126 9.73 11.42 -9.19
N HIS A 127 9.50 10.21 -9.72
CA HIS A 127 8.27 9.88 -10.43
C HIS A 127 7.04 10.06 -9.56
N ARG A 128 6.18 11.00 -9.96
CA ARG A 128 4.95 11.35 -9.23
C ARG A 128 3.89 10.25 -9.33
N GLY A 129 3.64 9.75 -10.55
CA GLY A 129 2.50 8.86 -10.81
C GLY A 129 1.17 9.47 -10.35
N ILE A 130 0.34 8.68 -9.69
CA ILE A 130 -0.96 9.11 -9.14
C ILE A 130 -0.85 9.82 -7.77
N CYS A 131 0.34 10.08 -7.25
CA CYS A 131 0.52 10.82 -6.01
C CYS A 131 0.00 12.27 -6.12
N PRO A 132 -0.40 12.91 -5.01
CA PRO A 132 -0.79 14.33 -4.98
C PRO A 132 0.36 15.26 -5.40
N ASP A 133 0.07 16.52 -5.66
CA ASP A 133 1.10 17.53 -5.93
C ASP A 133 2.04 17.68 -4.72
N GLY A 134 3.34 17.77 -4.97
CA GLY A 134 4.37 17.78 -3.93
C GLY A 134 4.72 16.40 -3.38
N TRP A 135 4.12 15.33 -3.91
CA TRP A 135 4.40 13.95 -3.53
C TRP A 135 4.84 13.12 -4.73
N ARG A 136 5.59 12.06 -4.48
CA ARG A 136 6.05 11.08 -5.46
C ARG A 136 5.79 9.64 -4.97
N LEU A 137 5.89 8.70 -5.86
CA LEU A 137 5.79 7.29 -5.51
C LEU A 137 6.93 6.86 -4.57
N LEU A 138 6.59 5.97 -3.63
CA LEU A 138 7.53 5.32 -2.72
C LEU A 138 8.55 4.49 -3.53
N THR A 139 9.83 4.67 -3.24
CA THR A 139 10.93 3.89 -3.82
C THR A 139 11.42 2.80 -2.86
N TYR A 140 12.31 1.92 -3.37
CA TYR A 140 12.98 0.94 -2.52
C TYR A 140 13.90 1.60 -1.49
N ASP A 141 14.57 2.70 -1.87
CA ASP A 141 15.45 3.43 -0.94
C ASP A 141 14.66 4.05 0.22
N ASP A 142 13.45 4.56 -0.06
CA ASP A 142 12.57 5.11 0.98
C ASP A 142 12.16 4.03 1.99
N ILE A 143 11.66 2.89 1.51
CA ILE A 143 11.24 1.82 2.41
C ILE A 143 12.43 1.21 3.16
N TYR A 144 13.61 1.23 2.57
CA TYR A 144 14.84 0.81 3.25
C TYR A 144 15.11 1.68 4.48
N VAL A 145 15.05 3.01 4.35
CA VAL A 145 15.18 3.95 5.48
C VAL A 145 14.11 3.69 6.53
N ILE A 146 12.85 3.44 6.11
CA ILE A 146 11.73 3.18 7.02
C ILE A 146 11.94 1.88 7.81
N VAL A 147 12.45 0.82 7.20
CA VAL A 147 12.78 -0.44 7.88
C VAL A 147 13.93 -0.25 8.87
N HIS A 148 14.90 0.60 8.51
CA HIS A 148 16.06 0.92 9.36
C HIS A 148 15.85 2.23 10.13
N ALA A 149 14.59 2.54 10.47
CA ALA A 149 14.25 3.72 11.26
C ALA A 149 14.87 3.68 12.65
N ASP A 150 15.14 4.87 13.19
CA ASP A 150 15.62 5.01 14.57
C ASP A 150 14.66 4.34 15.56
N GLY A 151 15.19 3.54 16.43
CA GLY A 151 14.41 2.83 17.43
C GLY A 151 13.77 1.53 16.96
N ASN A 152 13.76 1.22 15.65
CA ASN A 152 13.36 -0.09 15.16
C ASN A 152 14.33 -1.17 15.65
N LYS A 153 13.79 -2.28 16.17
CA LYS A 153 14.56 -3.41 16.71
C LYS A 153 14.09 -4.76 16.18
N ASN A 154 12.88 -4.79 15.63
CA ASN A 154 12.21 -6.03 15.23
C ASN A 154 11.98 -6.06 13.70
N GLY A 155 12.83 -5.37 12.93
CA GLY A 155 12.78 -5.36 11.46
C GLY A 155 11.40 -4.93 10.95
N VAL A 156 10.82 -5.72 10.04
CA VAL A 156 9.54 -5.40 9.39
C VAL A 156 8.34 -5.42 10.36
N SER A 157 8.45 -6.04 11.53
CA SER A 157 7.39 -6.01 12.53
C SER A 157 7.12 -4.59 13.06
N ASP A 158 8.16 -3.75 13.10
CA ASP A 158 8.05 -2.37 13.58
C ASP A 158 7.32 -1.43 12.59
N LEU A 159 7.10 -1.87 11.35
CA LEU A 159 6.38 -1.12 10.32
C LEU A 159 4.88 -1.38 10.34
N ARG A 160 4.47 -2.59 10.72
CA ARG A 160 3.08 -3.04 10.65
C ARG A 160 2.24 -2.45 11.78
N ALA A 161 1.00 -2.08 11.46
CA ALA A 161 0.00 -1.75 12.46
C ALA A 161 -0.24 -2.94 13.41
N THR A 162 -0.65 -2.67 14.64
CA THR A 162 -0.82 -3.70 15.67
C THR A 162 -1.85 -4.75 15.29
N PHE A 163 -2.97 -4.36 14.69
CA PHE A 163 -3.98 -5.32 14.21
C PHE A 163 -3.49 -6.16 13.00
N PHE A 164 -2.45 -5.70 12.31
CA PHE A 164 -1.77 -6.46 11.25
C PHE A 164 -0.51 -7.19 11.80
N GLY A 165 -0.52 -7.54 13.07
CA GLY A 165 0.52 -8.35 13.72
C GLY A 165 1.85 -7.64 13.93
N GLY A 166 1.88 -6.31 13.94
CA GLY A 166 3.08 -5.52 14.13
C GLY A 166 3.16 -4.77 15.45
N LEU A 167 4.22 -4.00 15.62
CA LEU A 167 4.48 -3.15 16.77
C LEU A 167 4.33 -1.66 16.45
N ASN A 168 4.33 -1.31 15.17
CA ASN A 168 4.19 0.05 14.63
C ASN A 168 5.14 1.09 15.24
N TYR A 169 6.37 0.71 15.61
CA TYR A 169 7.33 1.63 16.22
C TYR A 169 7.76 2.74 15.27
N SER A 170 7.94 2.46 13.98
CA SER A 170 8.29 3.47 12.98
C SER A 170 7.17 4.50 12.75
N GLY A 171 5.92 4.17 13.09
CA GLY A 171 4.74 4.96 12.73
C GLY A 171 4.31 4.82 11.27
N TYR A 172 5.00 4.00 10.47
CA TYR A 172 4.66 3.77 9.06
C TYR A 172 3.26 3.17 8.89
N THR A 173 2.78 2.43 9.89
CA THR A 173 1.40 1.94 9.97
C THR A 173 1.02 1.11 8.75
N LEU A 174 1.85 0.13 8.38
CA LEU A 174 1.56 -0.77 7.28
C LEU A 174 0.39 -1.68 7.64
N ILE A 175 -0.58 -1.79 6.73
CA ILE A 175 -1.81 -2.56 6.93
C ILE A 175 -1.98 -3.63 5.85
N GLY A 176 -2.69 -4.70 6.17
CA GLY A 176 -2.90 -5.85 5.29
C GLY A 176 -4.00 -5.61 4.26
N ALA A 177 -3.74 -4.79 3.24
CA ALA A 177 -4.72 -4.44 2.22
C ALA A 177 -4.97 -5.55 1.18
N GLY A 178 -4.19 -6.64 1.21
CA GLY A 178 -4.27 -7.71 0.22
C GLY A 178 -3.79 -7.28 -1.15
N LEU A 179 -4.26 -8.00 -2.17
CA LEU A 179 -4.04 -7.67 -3.58
C LEU A 179 -5.25 -8.08 -4.43
N ARG A 180 -5.35 -7.50 -5.63
CA ARG A 180 -6.19 -8.02 -6.72
C ARG A 180 -5.29 -8.70 -7.75
N LYS A 181 -5.56 -9.96 -8.08
CA LYS A 181 -4.82 -10.70 -9.10
C LYS A 181 -5.75 -11.57 -9.93
N ASN A 182 -5.64 -11.51 -11.26
CA ASN A 182 -6.46 -12.28 -12.21
C ASN A 182 -7.98 -12.12 -11.99
N GLY A 183 -8.43 -10.93 -11.62
CA GLY A 183 -9.85 -10.66 -11.36
C GLY A 183 -10.32 -10.99 -9.94
N GLU A 184 -9.48 -11.57 -9.10
CA GLU A 184 -9.81 -12.01 -7.75
C GLU A 184 -9.06 -11.20 -6.68
N PHE A 185 -9.68 -11.07 -5.50
CA PHE A 185 -9.10 -10.42 -4.34
C PHE A 185 -8.61 -11.47 -3.33
N ASN A 186 -7.41 -11.29 -2.80
CA ASN A 186 -6.80 -12.20 -1.85
C ASN A 186 -6.02 -11.44 -0.77
N GLY A 187 -5.96 -12.00 0.44
CA GLY A 187 -5.01 -11.60 1.45
C GLY A 187 -5.39 -10.41 2.32
N LEU A 188 -6.67 -9.96 2.35
CA LEU A 188 -7.09 -8.91 3.29
C LEU A 188 -6.77 -9.31 4.73
N ASN A 189 -6.14 -8.42 5.49
CA ASN A 189 -5.67 -8.63 6.87
C ASN A 189 -4.61 -9.74 7.05
N THR A 190 -4.14 -10.37 5.95
CA THR A 190 -3.10 -11.40 6.01
C THR A 190 -1.84 -11.03 5.25
N SER A 191 -1.95 -10.20 4.23
CA SER A 191 -0.82 -9.74 3.43
C SER A 191 -1.05 -8.35 2.84
N THR A 192 0.02 -7.71 2.40
CA THR A 192 -0.02 -6.46 1.65
C THR A 192 1.08 -6.47 0.59
N TYR A 193 0.85 -5.73 -0.48
CA TYR A 193 1.74 -5.68 -1.65
C TYR A 193 1.84 -4.24 -2.13
N TRP A 194 3.00 -3.87 -2.68
CA TRP A 194 3.21 -2.58 -3.35
C TRP A 194 4.23 -2.69 -4.45
N PHE A 195 4.12 -1.84 -5.44
CA PHE A 195 5.12 -1.67 -6.49
C PHE A 195 6.10 -0.56 -6.17
N TYR A 196 7.25 -0.64 -6.82
CA TYR A 196 8.18 0.47 -6.97
C TYR A 196 8.09 1.03 -8.40
N PRO A 197 8.48 2.31 -8.63
CA PRO A 197 8.57 2.90 -9.96
C PRO A 197 9.79 2.34 -10.72
N ILE A 198 9.89 1.03 -10.85
CA ILE A 198 11.00 0.31 -11.49
C ILE A 198 10.43 -0.89 -12.24
N GLU A 199 10.72 -0.99 -13.55
CA GLU A 199 10.39 -2.17 -14.34
C GLU A 199 11.34 -3.34 -14.04
N ASN A 200 10.87 -4.55 -14.31
CA ASN A 200 11.74 -5.70 -14.38
C ASN A 200 12.54 -5.64 -15.71
N ALA A 201 13.86 -5.75 -15.63
CA ALA A 201 14.73 -5.64 -16.82
C ALA A 201 14.55 -6.78 -17.83
N GLN A 202 14.04 -7.93 -17.39
CA GLN A 202 13.93 -9.14 -18.22
C GLN A 202 12.51 -9.35 -18.76
N TYR A 203 11.48 -8.96 -18.00
CA TYR A 203 10.07 -9.22 -18.33
C TYR A 203 9.26 -7.93 -18.33
N ALA A 204 8.88 -7.46 -19.51
CA ALA A 204 8.17 -6.20 -19.72
C ALA A 204 6.82 -6.12 -18.97
N TYR A 205 6.17 -7.27 -18.72
CA TYR A 205 4.91 -7.38 -17.99
C TYR A 205 5.08 -7.42 -16.46
N ARG A 206 6.32 -7.28 -15.93
CA ARG A 206 6.64 -7.28 -14.51
C ARG A 206 7.29 -5.98 -14.06
N ALA A 207 7.03 -5.62 -12.82
CA ALA A 207 7.68 -4.51 -12.15
C ALA A 207 8.30 -4.96 -10.81
N LYS A 208 9.23 -4.17 -10.30
CA LYS A 208 9.78 -4.36 -8.98
C LYS A 208 8.70 -4.06 -7.93
N SER A 209 8.66 -4.89 -6.90
CA SER A 209 7.63 -4.89 -5.89
C SER A 209 8.15 -5.39 -4.56
N ASN A 210 7.33 -5.26 -3.54
CA ASN A 210 7.50 -6.00 -2.31
C ASN A 210 6.15 -6.50 -1.80
N SER A 211 6.22 -7.39 -0.82
CA SER A 211 5.06 -7.90 -0.11
C SER A 211 5.42 -8.18 1.35
N MET A 212 4.42 -8.13 2.22
CA MET A 212 4.59 -8.43 3.62
C MET A 212 3.36 -9.16 4.15
N TRP A 213 3.61 -10.17 4.95
CA TRP A 213 2.58 -10.95 5.63
C TRP A 213 2.43 -10.51 7.09
N LYS A 214 1.28 -10.83 7.65
CA LYS A 214 0.93 -10.50 9.02
C LYS A 214 1.96 -11.04 10.04
N ASP A 215 2.53 -12.21 9.75
CA ASP A 215 3.43 -12.92 10.67
C ASP A 215 4.91 -12.85 10.20
N ASP A 216 5.24 -11.95 9.28
CA ASP A 216 6.64 -11.75 8.88
C ASP A 216 7.46 -11.19 10.05
N ASP A 217 8.61 -11.79 10.30
CA ASP A 217 9.57 -11.40 11.34
C ASP A 217 10.98 -11.10 10.79
N LYS A 218 11.07 -10.87 9.49
CA LYS A 218 12.34 -10.60 8.79
C LYS A 218 13.03 -9.34 9.32
N PRO A 219 14.37 -9.32 9.39
CA PRO A 219 15.10 -8.13 9.81
C PRO A 219 15.07 -7.00 8.79
N GLY A 220 14.73 -7.28 7.54
CA GLY A 220 14.70 -6.34 6.43
C GLY A 220 13.76 -6.76 5.33
N ILE A 221 13.85 -6.07 4.20
CA ILE A 221 13.07 -6.31 3.00
C ILE A 221 13.96 -6.59 1.81
N ASP A 222 13.51 -7.49 0.93
CA ASP A 222 14.12 -7.75 -0.37
C ASP A 222 13.23 -7.24 -1.50
N MET A 223 13.86 -6.88 -2.62
CA MET A 223 13.11 -6.46 -3.80
C MET A 223 12.68 -7.68 -4.60
N ALA A 224 11.37 -7.86 -4.73
CA ALA A 224 10.72 -8.91 -5.51
C ALA A 224 10.27 -8.40 -6.90
N ASN A 225 9.49 -9.21 -7.60
CA ASN A 225 8.84 -8.87 -8.87
C ASN A 225 7.39 -9.35 -8.85
N GLN A 226 6.49 -8.49 -9.34
CA GLN A 226 5.06 -8.78 -9.45
C GLN A 226 4.58 -8.46 -10.87
N ASP A 227 3.56 -9.17 -11.34
CA ASP A 227 2.91 -8.88 -12.61
C ASP A 227 2.23 -7.50 -12.53
N LYS A 228 2.51 -6.61 -13.48
CA LYS A 228 2.01 -5.23 -13.51
C LYS A 228 0.48 -5.13 -13.55
N SER A 229 -0.20 -6.17 -14.02
CA SER A 229 -1.65 -6.29 -14.03
C SER A 229 -2.26 -6.59 -12.65
N SER A 230 -1.46 -6.83 -11.63
CA SER A 230 -1.95 -6.98 -10.26
C SER A 230 -2.32 -5.61 -9.68
N GLY A 231 -3.44 -5.54 -8.96
CA GLY A 231 -3.81 -4.35 -8.18
C GLY A 231 -3.20 -4.43 -6.78
N VAL A 232 -2.39 -3.45 -6.41
CA VAL A 232 -1.68 -3.38 -5.12
C VAL A 232 -1.79 -2.00 -4.49
N SER A 233 -1.44 -1.88 -3.22
CA SER A 233 -1.47 -0.61 -2.49
C SER A 233 -0.43 0.38 -3.01
N VAL A 234 -0.72 1.67 -2.87
CA VAL A 234 0.19 2.77 -3.18
C VAL A 234 0.38 3.64 -1.94
N ARG A 235 1.61 4.04 -1.67
CA ARG A 235 1.97 5.10 -0.74
C ARG A 235 2.86 6.12 -1.40
N CYS A 236 2.71 7.37 -0.97
CA CYS A 236 3.46 8.48 -1.51
C CYS A 236 4.45 9.04 -0.47
N VAL A 237 5.54 9.59 -0.98
CA VAL A 237 6.60 10.25 -0.23
C VAL A 237 6.65 11.70 -0.66
N MET A 238 6.78 12.62 0.29
CA MET A 238 6.88 14.05 0.01
C MET A 238 8.18 14.35 -0.75
N VAL A 239 8.08 15.20 -1.75
CA VAL A 239 9.26 15.66 -2.50
C VAL A 239 9.95 16.73 -1.66
N GLU A 240 11.20 16.47 -1.31
CA GLU A 240 12.10 17.43 -0.67
C GLU A 240 12.73 18.37 -1.70
#